data_70275ea817af36459c461f8983ee64a1
#
_entry.id   70275ea817af36459c461f8983ee64a1
#
_cell.length_a   1.000
_cell.length_b   1.000
_cell.length_c   1.000
_cell.angle_alpha   90.00
_cell.angle_beta   90.00
_cell.angle_gamma   90.00
#
_symmetry.space_group_name_H-M   'P 1'
#
loop_
_entity.id
_entity.type
_entity.pdbx_description
1 polymer ?
#
loop_
_entity_poly.entity_id
_entity_poly.type
_entity_poly.pdbx_seq_one_letter_code
_entity_poly.pdbx_strand_id
1 'polypeptide(L)'
;MTRKITSGKVSRRMLLAGSAAGAAAALSSFPAPAIAQAEPFRLGLLTVKTGPLAQGGIQMEQGVLTYLKETNYMIGGRKVEFTSADTGGNPAGTKTKAQELVERDKVDVILGPLAAFELYAISDYIREQKMPTLSLAAADNLTQRLPNPYLLRASATSSQAMQPMGHYAATEMKLKRIVTLSEDFAFGYEQMGGFQAAFQQDGGCIVNKLWPPLSTPDYTPYVAQIGDCDGVCQGFAGSNPLRFMKAYASAGFKFPVVTGETGGDDALLKSYGEEAIGLVGCCPYTIDLEIEANQRFINGMLKNFETIPGQYAALLYVNCQVVDAALKATGGEAIDKDKFMAALKAVNLTDTPRGPLKFDHLNNVIGNFYIRRIGTEGAKYGLKLWNKTIKTYENVSQFWTWPEQEFLAHPVYSRDYPPLTKC
;
A
#
# COMPACT_ATOMS: atom_id res chain seq x y z
N MET A 1 93.60 36.12 12.42
CA MET A 1 93.15 35.33 11.26
C MET A 1 91.76 35.80 10.87
N THR A 2 91.64 36.65 9.88
CA THR A 2 90.44 37.33 9.46
C THR A 2 89.84 36.58 8.25
N ARG A 3 88.63 36.02 8.39
CA ARG A 3 87.90 35.36 7.29
C ARG A 3 87.01 36.37 6.58
N LYS A 4 87.32 36.61 5.29
CA LYS A 4 86.50 37.43 4.38
C LYS A 4 85.16 36.73 4.06
N ILE A 5 84.08 37.45 4.22
CA ILE A 5 82.76 37.06 3.75
C ILE A 5 82.57 37.61 2.34
N THR A 6 82.44 36.73 1.36
CA THR A 6 82.11 37.09 -0.03
C THR A 6 80.59 37.18 -0.21
N SER A 7 80.08 38.37 -0.52
CA SER A 7 78.68 38.60 -0.87
C SER A 7 78.41 38.12 -2.31
N GLY A 8 77.69 37.03 -2.44
CA GLY A 8 77.19 36.57 -3.74
C GLY A 8 75.99 37.42 -4.21
N LYS A 9 76.15 38.08 -5.36
CA LYS A 9 75.09 38.82 -6.03
C LYS A 9 73.97 37.85 -6.56
N VAL A 10 72.82 37.90 -6.02
CA VAL A 10 71.65 37.15 -6.53
C VAL A 10 71.19 37.81 -7.85
N SER A 11 71.19 37.07 -8.96
CA SER A 11 70.83 37.56 -10.28
C SER A 11 69.30 37.77 -10.37
N ARG A 12 68.86 38.85 -11.07
CA ARG A 12 67.42 39.12 -11.34
C ARG A 12 66.64 37.99 -11.99
N ARG A 13 67.33 37.05 -12.67
CA ARG A 13 66.73 35.84 -13.24
C ARG A 13 66.32 34.79 -12.20
N MET A 14 67.05 34.73 -11.08
CA MET A 14 66.67 33.79 -9.98
C MET A 14 65.48 34.28 -9.16
N LEU A 15 65.22 35.56 -9.06
CA LEU A 15 64.03 36.13 -8.40
C LEU A 15 62.78 35.92 -9.22
N LEU A 16 62.81 35.92 -10.55
CA LEU A 16 61.68 35.68 -11.41
C LEU A 16 61.33 34.20 -11.53
N ALA A 17 62.27 33.26 -11.36
CA ALA A 17 62.00 31.83 -11.33
C ALA A 17 61.36 31.37 -10.00
N GLY A 18 61.70 32.04 -8.88
CA GLY A 18 61.08 31.75 -7.55
C GLY A 18 59.66 32.23 -7.42
N SER A 19 59.28 33.32 -8.10
CA SER A 19 57.90 33.85 -8.07
C SER A 19 56.89 33.05 -8.93
N ALA A 20 57.38 32.41 -10.01
CA ALA A 20 56.53 31.53 -10.84
C ALA A 20 56.21 30.19 -10.17
N ALA A 21 57.13 29.63 -9.39
CA ALA A 21 56.90 28.39 -8.63
C ALA A 21 55.95 28.59 -7.41
N GLY A 22 56.01 29.77 -6.77
CA GLY A 22 55.11 30.13 -5.67
C GLY A 22 53.66 30.36 -6.10
N ALA A 23 53.45 30.90 -7.31
CA ALA A 23 52.12 31.13 -7.86
C ALA A 23 51.43 29.82 -8.32
N ALA A 24 52.21 28.84 -8.81
CA ALA A 24 51.68 27.53 -9.19
C ALA A 24 51.25 26.65 -7.98
N ALA A 25 51.96 26.79 -6.85
CA ALA A 25 51.60 26.07 -5.61
C ALA A 25 50.38 26.68 -4.86
N ALA A 26 50.10 27.97 -5.08
CA ALA A 26 48.93 28.63 -4.47
C ALA A 26 47.62 28.33 -5.22
N LEU A 27 47.67 27.85 -6.47
CA LEU A 27 46.47 27.46 -7.24
C LEU A 27 46.02 26.03 -6.99
N SER A 28 46.79 25.19 -6.29
CA SER A 28 46.46 23.80 -5.98
C SER A 28 45.80 23.59 -4.62
N SER A 29 45.52 24.64 -3.86
CA SER A 29 44.88 24.56 -2.53
C SER A 29 43.54 25.22 -2.42
N PHE A 30 42.79 25.40 -3.51
CA PHE A 30 41.35 25.60 -3.36
C PHE A 30 40.75 24.25 -2.90
N PRO A 31 40.18 24.16 -1.71
CA PRO A 31 39.41 22.98 -1.37
C PRO A 31 38.35 22.81 -2.46
N ALA A 32 38.34 21.66 -3.12
CA ALA A 32 37.22 21.31 -3.97
C ALA A 32 35.95 21.57 -3.13
N PRO A 33 34.92 22.24 -3.67
CA PRO A 33 33.68 22.44 -2.91
C PRO A 33 33.27 21.09 -2.40
N ALA A 34 33.25 20.91 -1.08
CA ALA A 34 32.63 19.76 -0.48
C ALA A 34 31.21 19.77 -1.03
N ILE A 35 30.89 18.84 -1.92
CA ILE A 35 29.50 18.61 -2.33
C ILE A 35 28.82 18.30 -1.01
N ALA A 36 28.08 19.26 -0.47
CA ALA A 36 27.29 19.07 0.73
C ALA A 36 26.40 17.87 0.43
N GLN A 37 26.70 16.75 1.05
CA GLN A 37 25.92 15.53 0.87
C GLN A 37 24.52 15.91 1.32
N ALA A 38 23.54 15.83 0.42
CA ALA A 38 22.17 16.18 0.76
C ALA A 38 21.74 15.41 2.01
N GLU A 39 21.09 16.10 2.95
CA GLU A 39 20.55 15.48 4.17
C GLU A 39 19.79 14.19 3.80
N PRO A 40 19.93 13.11 4.56
CA PRO A 40 19.21 11.88 4.30
C PRO A 40 17.70 12.13 4.23
N PHE A 41 17.01 11.40 3.36
CA PHE A 41 15.55 11.37 3.33
C PHE A 41 15.06 10.38 4.39
N ARG A 42 14.28 10.86 5.37
CA ARG A 42 13.79 10.05 6.48
C ARG A 42 12.43 9.47 6.17
N LEU A 43 12.38 8.16 5.98
CA LEU A 43 11.19 7.41 5.64
C LEU A 43 10.66 6.67 6.87
N GLY A 44 9.46 7.02 7.34
CA GLY A 44 8.79 6.34 8.44
C GLY A 44 7.78 5.31 7.95
N LEU A 45 7.66 4.17 8.64
CA LEU A 45 6.62 3.18 8.40
C LEU A 45 5.83 2.93 9.68
N LEU A 46 4.52 3.12 9.64
CA LEU A 46 3.58 2.61 10.65
C LEU A 46 3.05 1.27 10.19
N THR A 47 3.31 0.22 10.95
CA THR A 47 2.92 -1.15 10.61
C THR A 47 2.44 -1.94 11.84
N VAL A 48 1.88 -3.13 11.61
CA VAL A 48 1.39 -4.03 12.68
C VAL A 48 2.23 -5.30 12.66
N LYS A 49 2.88 -5.65 13.78
CA LYS A 49 3.74 -6.85 13.85
C LYS A 49 3.18 -7.96 14.75
N THR A 50 2.04 -7.71 15.40
CA THR A 50 1.39 -8.65 16.31
C THR A 50 -0.13 -8.71 16.08
N GLY A 51 -0.77 -9.79 16.55
CA GLY A 51 -2.22 -9.97 16.46
C GLY A 51 -2.74 -10.37 15.06
N PRO A 52 -4.05 -10.26 14.82
CA PRO A 52 -4.70 -10.76 13.61
C PRO A 52 -4.18 -10.14 12.31
N LEU A 53 -3.69 -8.89 12.36
CA LEU A 53 -3.21 -8.14 11.21
C LEU A 53 -1.69 -8.26 10.96
N ALA A 54 -0.97 -8.99 11.82
CA ALA A 54 0.49 -9.09 11.77
C ALA A 54 1.04 -9.57 10.41
N GLN A 55 0.35 -10.53 9.77
CA GLN A 55 0.76 -11.04 8.47
C GLN A 55 0.82 -9.92 7.42
N GLY A 56 -0.21 -9.07 7.36
CA GLY A 56 -0.24 -7.91 6.47
C GLY A 56 0.85 -6.89 6.81
N GLY A 57 1.02 -6.57 8.10
CA GLY A 57 2.00 -5.58 8.54
C GLY A 57 3.46 -6.01 8.30
N ILE A 58 3.77 -7.29 8.43
CA ILE A 58 5.09 -7.85 8.08
C ILE A 58 5.33 -7.72 6.58
N GLN A 59 4.34 -8.05 5.75
CA GLN A 59 4.41 -7.91 4.31
C GLN A 59 4.60 -6.43 3.89
N MET A 60 3.97 -5.48 4.57
CA MET A 60 4.18 -4.04 4.34
C MET A 60 5.67 -3.68 4.47
N GLU A 61 6.30 -4.05 5.58
CA GLU A 61 7.72 -3.77 5.82
C GLU A 61 8.62 -4.47 4.79
N GLN A 62 8.32 -5.71 4.43
CA GLN A 62 9.04 -6.46 3.41
C GLN A 62 8.96 -5.77 2.02
N GLY A 63 7.80 -5.22 1.67
CA GLY A 63 7.63 -4.46 0.42
C GLY A 63 8.51 -3.20 0.38
N VAL A 64 8.50 -2.41 1.45
CA VAL A 64 9.38 -1.23 1.60
C VAL A 64 10.85 -1.63 1.50
N LEU A 65 11.27 -2.62 2.27
CA LEU A 65 12.67 -3.09 2.30
C LEU A 65 13.11 -3.68 0.96
N THR A 66 12.21 -4.32 0.21
CA THR A 66 12.52 -4.81 -1.14
C THR A 66 12.87 -3.65 -2.07
N TYR A 67 12.08 -2.58 -2.07
CA TYR A 67 12.36 -1.38 -2.85
C TYR A 67 13.67 -0.70 -2.42
N LEU A 68 13.87 -0.52 -1.12
CA LEU A 68 15.07 0.12 -0.59
C LEU A 68 16.36 -0.66 -0.93
N LYS A 69 16.32 -1.98 -0.85
CA LYS A 69 17.45 -2.83 -1.24
C LYS A 69 17.74 -2.78 -2.75
N GLU A 70 16.69 -2.78 -3.57
CA GLU A 70 16.78 -2.66 -5.03
C GLU A 70 17.44 -1.34 -5.45
N THR A 71 17.09 -0.25 -4.78
CA THR A 71 17.62 1.09 -5.03
C THR A 71 18.89 1.43 -4.24
N ASN A 72 19.50 0.46 -3.55
CA ASN A 72 20.63 0.66 -2.63
C ASN A 72 20.36 1.77 -1.60
N TYR A 73 19.14 1.81 -1.06
CA TYR A 73 18.69 2.84 -0.12
C TYR A 73 18.78 4.28 -0.67
N MET A 74 18.53 4.44 -1.98
CA MET A 74 18.48 5.75 -2.63
C MET A 74 17.07 6.02 -3.16
N ILE A 75 16.47 7.14 -2.79
CA ILE A 75 15.17 7.62 -3.27
C ILE A 75 15.32 9.09 -3.68
N GLY A 76 14.89 9.45 -4.91
CA GLY A 76 14.99 10.82 -5.43
C GLY A 76 16.40 11.40 -5.43
N GLY A 77 17.43 10.54 -5.55
CA GLY A 77 18.83 10.95 -5.48
C GLY A 77 19.35 11.17 -4.05
N ARG A 78 18.53 10.95 -3.01
CA ARG A 78 18.91 11.08 -1.59
C ARG A 78 19.07 9.72 -0.94
N LYS A 79 20.03 9.60 -0.01
CA LYS A 79 20.15 8.42 0.85
C LYS A 79 18.96 8.35 1.80
N VAL A 80 18.42 7.14 2.01
CA VAL A 80 17.27 6.91 2.89
C VAL A 80 17.72 6.45 4.26
N GLU A 81 17.19 7.09 5.30
CA GLU A 81 17.10 6.58 6.67
C GLU A 81 15.69 6.04 6.90
N PHE A 82 15.58 4.75 7.15
CA PHE A 82 14.28 4.06 7.31
C PHE A 82 14.01 3.68 8.75
N THR A 83 12.86 4.09 9.27
CA THR A 83 12.37 3.73 10.60
C THR A 83 11.02 3.03 10.52
N SER A 84 10.93 1.82 11.07
CA SER A 84 9.69 1.04 11.16
C SER A 84 9.17 1.02 12.59
N ALA A 85 7.90 1.37 12.78
CA ALA A 85 7.25 1.47 14.07
C ALA A 85 6.04 0.54 14.14
N ASP A 86 6.03 -0.37 15.12
CA ASP A 86 4.91 -1.27 15.41
C ASP A 86 3.82 -0.52 16.18
N THR A 87 2.63 -0.40 15.60
CA THR A 87 1.47 0.25 16.20
C THR A 87 0.73 -0.64 17.20
N GLY A 88 1.05 -1.94 17.20
CA GLY A 88 0.31 -2.95 17.97
C GLY A 88 -1.12 -3.18 17.48
N GLY A 89 -1.47 -2.66 16.28
CA GLY A 89 -2.80 -2.82 15.68
C GLY A 89 -3.91 -2.17 16.48
N ASN A 90 -3.66 -0.99 17.07
CA ASN A 90 -4.67 -0.27 17.85
C ASN A 90 -4.50 1.26 17.75
N PRO A 91 -5.60 2.05 17.96
CA PRO A 91 -5.59 3.50 17.80
C PRO A 91 -4.59 4.24 18.70
N ALA A 92 -4.43 3.82 19.96
CA ALA A 92 -3.56 4.50 20.92
C ALA A 92 -2.07 4.30 20.58
N GLY A 93 -1.69 3.05 20.28
CA GLY A 93 -0.36 2.72 19.81
C GLY A 93 0.00 3.46 18.52
N THR A 94 -0.95 3.55 17.58
CA THR A 94 -0.74 4.28 16.32
C THR A 94 -0.47 5.76 16.55
N LYS A 95 -1.24 6.44 17.42
CA LYS A 95 -0.98 7.84 17.80
C LYS A 95 0.42 8.04 18.38
N THR A 96 0.78 7.20 19.34
CA THR A 96 2.10 7.27 19.99
C THR A 96 3.22 7.09 18.95
N LYS A 97 3.11 6.08 18.09
CA LYS A 97 4.14 5.80 17.08
C LYS A 97 4.19 6.86 15.98
N ALA A 98 3.07 7.44 15.58
CA ALA A 98 3.05 8.56 14.64
C ALA A 98 3.77 9.79 15.23
N GLN A 99 3.52 10.12 16.49
CA GLN A 99 4.21 11.21 17.20
C GLN A 99 5.72 10.95 17.32
N GLU A 100 6.12 9.73 17.69
CA GLU A 100 7.55 9.35 17.73
C GLU A 100 8.23 9.56 16.38
N LEU A 101 7.65 9.09 15.27
CA LEU A 101 8.20 9.25 13.93
C LEU A 101 8.34 10.74 13.53
N VAL A 102 7.32 11.55 13.82
CA VAL A 102 7.32 12.97 13.44
C VAL A 102 8.21 13.82 14.35
N GLU A 103 8.08 13.66 15.67
CA GLU A 103 8.67 14.60 16.63
C GLU A 103 10.08 14.20 17.05
N ARG A 104 10.35 12.89 17.19
CA ARG A 104 11.68 12.37 17.57
C ARG A 104 12.54 12.06 16.35
N ASP A 105 12.00 11.24 15.42
CA ASP A 105 12.76 10.72 14.29
C ASP A 105 12.77 11.66 13.10
N LYS A 106 11.93 12.73 13.13
CA LYS A 106 11.87 13.79 12.11
C LYS A 106 11.69 13.27 10.70
N VAL A 107 10.78 12.30 10.50
CA VAL A 107 10.55 11.72 9.18
C VAL A 107 10.01 12.75 8.18
N ASP A 108 10.40 12.61 6.93
CA ASP A 108 9.95 13.45 5.83
C ASP A 108 8.57 13.01 5.30
N VAL A 109 8.30 11.70 5.38
CA VAL A 109 7.06 11.06 4.94
C VAL A 109 6.74 9.84 5.82
N ILE A 110 5.46 9.57 6.02
CA ILE A 110 4.96 8.35 6.67
C ILE A 110 4.37 7.41 5.61
N LEU A 111 4.76 6.15 5.63
CA LEU A 111 4.07 5.06 4.96
C LEU A 111 3.17 4.32 5.96
N GLY A 112 2.00 3.85 5.52
CA GLY A 112 1.02 3.23 6.42
C GLY A 112 0.07 4.27 7.05
N PRO A 113 -0.68 3.92 8.11
CA PRO A 113 -0.78 2.61 8.75
C PRO A 113 -1.53 1.57 7.91
N LEU A 114 -1.78 0.38 8.53
CA LEU A 114 -2.46 -0.72 7.86
C LEU A 114 -3.99 -0.62 7.95
N ALA A 115 -4.54 -0.39 9.14
CA ALA A 115 -5.96 -0.51 9.39
C ALA A 115 -6.71 0.83 9.33
N ALA A 116 -8.00 0.79 8.93
CA ALA A 116 -8.83 1.99 8.83
C ALA A 116 -8.94 2.74 10.17
N PHE A 117 -9.16 2.02 11.28
CA PHE A 117 -9.25 2.64 12.61
C PHE A 117 -7.93 3.30 13.06
N GLU A 118 -6.79 2.79 12.60
CA GLU A 118 -5.47 3.39 12.85
C GLU A 118 -5.34 4.72 12.10
N LEU A 119 -5.74 4.75 10.82
CA LEU A 119 -5.66 5.94 10.00
C LEU A 119 -6.62 7.05 10.49
N TYR A 120 -7.85 6.68 10.86
CA TYR A 120 -8.77 7.63 11.49
C TYR A 120 -8.20 8.22 12.78
N ALA A 121 -7.51 7.42 13.59
CA ALA A 121 -6.94 7.87 14.85
C ALA A 121 -5.86 8.95 14.71
N ILE A 122 -5.13 8.98 13.57
CA ILE A 122 -4.04 9.94 13.33
C ILE A 122 -4.36 11.00 12.27
N SER A 123 -5.54 10.95 11.65
CA SER A 123 -5.87 11.81 10.51
C SER A 123 -5.76 13.30 10.84
N ASP A 124 -6.26 13.75 12.01
CA ASP A 124 -6.16 15.13 12.42
C ASP A 124 -4.70 15.53 12.72
N TYR A 125 -3.95 14.65 13.39
CA TYR A 125 -2.52 14.87 13.64
C TYR A 125 -1.72 15.02 12.35
N ILE A 126 -1.96 14.17 11.34
CA ILE A 126 -1.35 14.28 10.00
C ILE A 126 -1.64 15.65 9.40
N ARG A 127 -2.89 16.11 9.49
CA ARG A 127 -3.31 17.42 8.97
C ARG A 127 -2.64 18.59 9.70
N GLU A 128 -2.62 18.56 11.03
CA GLU A 128 -2.01 19.59 11.87
C GLU A 128 -0.50 19.71 11.65
N GLN A 129 0.19 18.56 11.52
CA GLN A 129 1.63 18.52 11.29
C GLN A 129 2.01 18.70 9.82
N LYS A 130 1.03 18.82 8.92
CA LYS A 130 1.26 18.83 7.46
C LYS A 130 2.14 17.67 7.02
N MET A 131 1.92 16.48 7.59
CA MET A 131 2.78 15.32 7.40
C MET A 131 2.35 14.51 6.17
N PRO A 132 3.12 14.50 5.07
CA PRO A 132 2.83 13.67 3.92
C PRO A 132 2.74 12.20 4.34
N THR A 133 1.60 11.58 4.04
CA THR A 133 1.33 10.20 4.46
C THR A 133 0.77 9.40 3.29
N LEU A 134 1.44 8.31 2.92
CA LEU A 134 0.95 7.36 1.92
C LEU A 134 0.41 6.13 2.64
N SER A 135 -0.90 6.06 2.79
CA SER A 135 -1.53 4.99 3.57
C SER A 135 -1.90 3.78 2.71
N LEU A 136 -1.77 2.60 3.32
CA LEU A 136 -2.40 1.38 2.84
C LEU A 136 -3.82 1.25 3.39
N ALA A 137 -4.08 1.83 4.57
CA ALA A 137 -5.38 1.77 5.21
C ALA A 137 -6.50 2.32 4.31
N ALA A 138 -7.52 1.52 4.14
CA ALA A 138 -8.53 1.77 3.13
C ALA A 138 -9.53 2.89 3.48
N ALA A 139 -9.95 3.10 4.71
CA ALA A 139 -10.70 4.24 5.30
C ALA A 139 -11.32 5.21 4.28
N ASP A 140 -12.41 4.82 3.65
CA ASP A 140 -13.01 5.45 2.45
C ASP A 140 -13.18 6.97 2.60
N ASN A 141 -13.72 7.43 3.71
CA ASN A 141 -14.08 8.84 3.90
C ASN A 141 -12.89 9.80 3.82
N LEU A 142 -11.68 9.35 4.15
CA LEU A 142 -10.50 10.22 4.17
C LEU A 142 -9.98 10.60 2.78
N THR A 143 -10.56 9.99 1.72
CA THR A 143 -10.40 10.41 0.32
C THR A 143 -11.76 10.59 -0.38
N GLN A 144 -12.83 10.71 0.37
CA GLN A 144 -14.19 10.93 -0.15
C GLN A 144 -14.82 12.16 0.53
N ARG A 145 -15.60 11.96 1.60
CA ARG A 145 -16.40 13.02 2.25
C ARG A 145 -15.62 13.88 3.22
N LEU A 146 -14.50 13.38 3.76
CA LEU A 146 -13.62 14.08 4.71
C LEU A 146 -12.17 14.04 4.24
N PRO A 147 -11.85 14.54 3.04
CA PRO A 147 -10.52 14.38 2.46
C PRO A 147 -9.45 15.06 3.33
N ASN A 148 -8.38 14.33 3.59
CA ASN A 148 -7.21 14.87 4.26
C ASN A 148 -6.17 15.32 3.22
N PRO A 149 -5.78 16.61 3.18
CA PRO A 149 -4.89 17.13 2.13
C PRO A 149 -3.47 16.54 2.17
N TYR A 150 -3.05 15.96 3.31
CA TYR A 150 -1.74 15.35 3.50
C TYR A 150 -1.78 13.82 3.46
N LEU A 151 -2.91 13.25 3.09
CA LEU A 151 -3.06 11.82 2.82
C LEU A 151 -3.09 11.57 1.31
N LEU A 152 -2.29 10.61 0.86
CA LEU A 152 -2.36 10.02 -0.48
C LEU A 152 -2.59 8.52 -0.34
N ARG A 153 -3.49 7.95 -1.13
CA ARG A 153 -3.75 6.51 -1.13
C ARG A 153 -3.42 5.91 -2.49
N ALA A 154 -2.28 5.18 -2.58
CA ALA A 154 -1.88 4.46 -3.78
C ALA A 154 -2.35 2.98 -3.78
N SER A 155 -3.04 2.55 -2.73
CA SER A 155 -3.63 1.22 -2.60
C SER A 155 -5.02 1.12 -3.25
N ALA A 156 -6.05 1.31 -2.45
CA ALA A 156 -7.47 1.39 -2.81
C ALA A 156 -8.27 1.89 -1.59
N THR A 157 -9.51 2.35 -1.79
CA THR A 157 -10.50 2.41 -0.71
C THR A 157 -11.04 1.01 -0.42
N SER A 158 -11.62 0.78 0.77
CA SER A 158 -12.23 -0.51 1.11
C SER A 158 -13.31 -0.93 0.13
N SER A 159 -14.10 0.03 -0.34
CA SER A 159 -15.20 -0.22 -1.29
C SER A 159 -14.71 -0.41 -2.72
N GLN A 160 -13.57 0.18 -3.10
CA GLN A 160 -13.12 0.25 -4.50
C GLN A 160 -12.83 -1.12 -5.12
N ALA A 161 -12.26 -2.07 -4.38
CA ALA A 161 -12.06 -3.44 -4.87
C ALA A 161 -13.37 -4.25 -4.91
N MET A 162 -14.30 -3.90 -4.05
CA MET A 162 -15.56 -4.63 -3.90
C MET A 162 -16.62 -4.24 -4.92
N GLN A 163 -16.54 -3.03 -5.47
CA GLN A 163 -17.47 -2.57 -6.53
C GLN A 163 -17.34 -3.41 -7.82
N PRO A 164 -16.13 -3.59 -8.43
CA PRO A 164 -15.97 -4.51 -9.56
C PRO A 164 -16.29 -5.96 -9.19
N MET A 165 -16.06 -6.38 -7.94
CA MET A 165 -16.42 -7.74 -7.50
C MET A 165 -17.94 -7.94 -7.45
N GLY A 166 -18.68 -6.97 -6.94
CA GLY A 166 -20.16 -7.01 -6.94
C GLY A 166 -20.72 -7.07 -8.35
N HIS A 167 -20.21 -6.21 -9.23
CA HIS A 167 -20.55 -6.24 -10.66
C HIS A 167 -20.26 -7.61 -11.29
N TYR A 168 -19.05 -8.15 -11.09
CA TYR A 168 -18.65 -9.46 -11.64
C TYR A 168 -19.50 -10.60 -11.10
N ALA A 169 -19.82 -10.59 -9.81
CA ALA A 169 -20.66 -11.60 -9.19
C ALA A 169 -22.08 -11.63 -9.81
N ALA A 170 -22.68 -10.48 -10.07
CA ALA A 170 -24.02 -10.37 -10.67
C ALA A 170 -24.00 -10.71 -12.17
N THR A 171 -23.04 -10.15 -12.93
CA THR A 171 -23.08 -10.18 -14.40
C THR A 171 -22.39 -11.38 -15.02
N GLU A 172 -21.28 -11.85 -14.45
CA GLU A 172 -20.48 -12.96 -15.00
C GLU A 172 -20.76 -14.27 -14.26
N MET A 173 -20.76 -14.26 -12.92
CA MET A 173 -21.09 -15.44 -12.11
C MET A 173 -22.59 -15.72 -12.05
N LYS A 174 -23.44 -14.74 -12.46
CA LYS A 174 -24.91 -14.84 -12.47
C LYS A 174 -25.52 -15.12 -11.09
N LEU A 175 -24.83 -14.73 -10.02
CA LEU A 175 -25.35 -14.86 -8.67
C LEU A 175 -26.49 -13.84 -8.48
N LYS A 176 -27.51 -14.20 -7.70
CA LYS A 176 -28.68 -13.35 -7.45
C LYS A 176 -28.88 -13.03 -5.98
N ARG A 177 -28.58 -13.98 -5.10
CA ARG A 177 -28.85 -13.90 -3.67
C ARG A 177 -27.56 -14.22 -2.89
N ILE A 178 -27.00 -13.23 -2.21
CA ILE A 178 -25.73 -13.39 -1.50
C ILE A 178 -25.89 -13.08 -0.02
N VAL A 179 -25.20 -13.88 0.82
CA VAL A 179 -24.91 -13.56 2.23
C VAL A 179 -23.54 -12.90 2.30
N THR A 180 -23.43 -11.80 3.02
CA THR A 180 -22.15 -11.11 3.24
C THR A 180 -21.62 -11.31 4.65
N LEU A 181 -20.31 -11.50 4.79
CA LEU A 181 -19.61 -11.61 6.08
C LEU A 181 -18.34 -10.76 6.05
N SER A 182 -18.16 -9.91 7.06
CA SER A 182 -16.90 -9.16 7.25
C SER A 182 -16.73 -8.78 8.71
N GLU A 183 -15.52 -8.29 9.06
CA GLU A 183 -15.28 -7.83 10.44
C GLU A 183 -16.13 -6.62 10.82
N ASP A 184 -16.53 -6.57 12.11
CA ASP A 184 -17.38 -5.55 12.71
C ASP A 184 -16.63 -4.23 12.98
N PHE A 185 -16.16 -3.57 11.89
CA PHE A 185 -15.56 -2.24 11.92
C PHE A 185 -15.58 -1.59 10.51
N ALA A 186 -15.15 -0.33 10.40
CA ALA A 186 -15.26 0.49 9.18
C ALA A 186 -14.84 -0.24 7.89
N PHE A 187 -13.69 -0.90 7.87
CA PHE A 187 -13.22 -1.66 6.71
C PHE A 187 -14.24 -2.70 6.23
N GLY A 188 -14.78 -3.49 7.15
CA GLY A 188 -15.79 -4.50 6.81
C GLY A 188 -17.07 -3.89 6.26
N TYR A 189 -17.54 -2.80 6.88
CA TYR A 189 -18.75 -2.10 6.43
C TYR A 189 -18.57 -1.49 5.04
N GLU A 190 -17.43 -0.84 4.81
CA GLU A 190 -17.08 -0.23 3.54
C GLU A 190 -16.95 -1.28 2.42
N GLN A 191 -16.28 -2.41 2.70
CA GLN A 191 -16.18 -3.51 1.74
C GLN A 191 -17.56 -4.06 1.36
N MET A 192 -18.36 -4.45 2.35
CA MET A 192 -19.68 -5.03 2.07
C MET A 192 -20.63 -4.00 1.47
N GLY A 193 -20.50 -2.73 1.84
CA GLY A 193 -21.26 -1.63 1.24
C GLY A 193 -20.94 -1.43 -0.24
N GLY A 194 -19.66 -1.41 -0.60
CA GLY A 194 -19.22 -1.31 -1.99
C GLY A 194 -19.66 -2.49 -2.84
N PHE A 195 -19.52 -3.71 -2.30
CA PHE A 195 -20.03 -4.92 -2.95
C PHE A 195 -21.54 -4.86 -3.18
N GLN A 196 -22.31 -4.58 -2.12
CA GLN A 196 -23.75 -4.53 -2.18
C GLN A 196 -24.25 -3.50 -3.18
N ALA A 197 -23.68 -2.29 -3.18
CA ALA A 197 -24.09 -1.22 -4.08
C ALA A 197 -23.97 -1.63 -5.56
N ALA A 198 -22.80 -2.17 -5.96
CA ALA A 198 -22.61 -2.62 -7.34
C ALA A 198 -23.41 -3.89 -7.67
N PHE A 199 -23.48 -4.83 -6.75
CA PHE A 199 -24.23 -6.08 -6.93
C PHE A 199 -25.74 -5.83 -7.13
N GLN A 200 -26.32 -4.91 -6.35
CA GLN A 200 -27.73 -4.53 -6.45
C GLN A 200 -28.02 -3.68 -7.69
N GLN A 201 -27.09 -2.83 -8.12
CA GLN A 201 -27.21 -2.09 -9.38
C GLN A 201 -27.40 -3.03 -10.56
N ASP A 202 -26.77 -4.21 -10.53
CA ASP A 202 -26.84 -5.24 -11.57
C ASP A 202 -27.92 -6.31 -11.27
N GLY A 203 -28.85 -6.03 -10.38
CA GLY A 203 -30.02 -6.86 -10.09
C GLY A 203 -29.78 -8.01 -9.11
N GLY A 204 -28.70 -7.97 -8.37
CA GLY A 204 -28.46 -8.88 -7.24
C GLY A 204 -29.15 -8.43 -5.96
N CYS A 205 -29.16 -9.28 -4.93
CA CYS A 205 -29.78 -9.02 -3.65
C CYS A 205 -28.95 -9.59 -2.50
N ILE A 206 -28.78 -8.81 -1.42
CA ILE A 206 -28.14 -9.26 -0.18
C ILE A 206 -29.20 -9.78 0.77
N VAL A 207 -29.15 -11.08 1.08
CA VAL A 207 -30.16 -11.76 1.92
C VAL A 207 -29.84 -11.70 3.41
N ASN A 208 -28.56 -11.59 3.78
CA ASN A 208 -28.13 -11.44 5.17
C ASN A 208 -26.76 -10.78 5.25
N LYS A 209 -26.47 -10.12 6.39
CA LYS A 209 -25.16 -9.52 6.73
C LYS A 209 -24.71 -10.03 8.08
N LEU A 210 -23.52 -10.59 8.15
CA LEU A 210 -22.94 -11.14 9.36
C LEU A 210 -21.63 -10.43 9.71
N TRP A 211 -21.49 -10.02 10.96
CA TRP A 211 -20.42 -9.15 11.43
C TRP A 211 -19.64 -9.75 12.61
N PRO A 212 -18.75 -10.75 12.38
CA PRO A 212 -17.86 -11.22 13.42
C PRO A 212 -16.85 -10.15 13.83
N PRO A 213 -16.51 -10.01 15.13
CA PRO A 213 -15.40 -9.19 15.58
C PRO A 213 -14.08 -9.58 14.93
N LEU A 214 -13.15 -8.60 14.73
CA LEU A 214 -11.81 -8.84 14.16
C LEU A 214 -11.03 -9.93 14.90
N SER A 215 -11.22 -10.04 16.23
CA SER A 215 -10.55 -11.02 17.09
C SER A 215 -11.26 -12.38 17.14
N THR A 216 -12.25 -12.65 16.29
CA THR A 216 -13.02 -13.90 16.28
C THR A 216 -12.10 -15.11 16.10
N PRO A 217 -12.04 -16.04 17.08
CA PRO A 217 -11.19 -17.22 16.99
C PRO A 217 -11.84 -18.36 16.19
N ASP A 218 -13.18 -18.44 16.17
CA ASP A 218 -13.98 -19.49 15.54
C ASP A 218 -15.13 -18.90 14.73
N TYR A 219 -15.18 -19.24 13.46
CA TYR A 219 -16.20 -18.77 12.52
C TYR A 219 -17.42 -19.70 12.41
N THR A 220 -17.42 -20.88 13.06
CA THR A 220 -18.50 -21.86 13.00
C THR A 220 -19.87 -21.25 13.37
N PRO A 221 -20.03 -20.42 14.42
CA PRO A 221 -21.32 -19.81 14.76
C PRO A 221 -21.85 -18.84 13.70
N TYR A 222 -20.97 -18.22 12.93
CA TYR A 222 -21.35 -17.31 11.83
C TYR A 222 -21.69 -18.10 10.57
N VAL A 223 -20.89 -19.13 10.27
CA VAL A 223 -21.15 -20.06 9.14
C VAL A 223 -22.51 -20.72 9.30
N ALA A 224 -22.89 -21.13 10.50
CA ALA A 224 -24.20 -21.73 10.79
C ALA A 224 -25.39 -20.78 10.52
N GLN A 225 -25.17 -19.48 10.39
CA GLN A 225 -26.19 -18.48 10.09
C GLN A 225 -26.31 -18.18 8.57
N ILE A 226 -25.48 -18.80 7.74
CA ILE A 226 -25.58 -18.73 6.28
C ILE A 226 -26.80 -19.56 5.88
N GLY A 227 -27.89 -18.87 5.52
CA GLY A 227 -29.11 -19.50 5.07
C GLY A 227 -29.10 -19.83 3.57
N ASP A 228 -30.29 -19.93 3.00
CA ASP A 228 -30.48 -20.17 1.56
C ASP A 228 -29.99 -18.97 0.74
N CYS A 229 -29.00 -19.20 -0.15
CA CYS A 229 -28.38 -18.20 -1.01
C CYS A 229 -27.73 -18.87 -2.23
N ASP A 230 -27.30 -18.06 -3.20
CA ASP A 230 -26.57 -18.52 -4.40
C ASP A 230 -25.07 -18.42 -4.22
N GLY A 231 -24.61 -17.65 -3.24
CA GLY A 231 -23.20 -17.42 -2.96
C GLY A 231 -22.94 -16.66 -1.68
N VAL A 232 -21.70 -16.63 -1.27
CA VAL A 232 -21.24 -15.93 -0.07
C VAL A 232 -20.16 -14.92 -0.45
N CYS A 233 -20.28 -13.69 0.04
CA CYS A 233 -19.22 -12.69 -0.07
C CYS A 233 -18.56 -12.50 1.28
N GLN A 234 -17.23 -12.71 1.36
CA GLN A 234 -16.46 -12.48 2.57
C GLN A 234 -15.45 -11.34 2.38
N GLY A 235 -15.27 -10.52 3.43
CA GLY A 235 -14.34 -9.38 3.44
C GLY A 235 -13.45 -9.39 4.67
N PHE A 236 -12.84 -10.52 4.99
CA PHE A 236 -11.98 -10.68 6.17
C PHE A 236 -10.54 -10.24 5.90
N ALA A 237 -9.88 -9.70 6.93
CA ALA A 237 -8.51 -9.20 6.88
C ALA A 237 -7.50 -10.12 7.56
N GLY A 238 -6.22 -9.94 7.27
CA GLY A 238 -5.11 -10.66 7.87
C GLY A 238 -5.21 -12.18 7.67
N SER A 239 -5.19 -12.96 8.77
CA SER A 239 -5.31 -14.43 8.74
C SER A 239 -6.75 -14.94 8.90
N ASN A 240 -7.72 -14.06 9.09
CA ASN A 240 -9.12 -14.43 9.30
C ASN A 240 -9.75 -15.18 8.12
N PRO A 241 -9.43 -14.84 6.85
CA PRO A 241 -9.95 -15.58 5.69
C PRO A 241 -9.64 -17.08 5.75
N LEU A 242 -8.44 -17.45 6.23
CA LEU A 242 -8.04 -18.86 6.36
C LEU A 242 -8.95 -19.62 7.33
N ARG A 243 -9.27 -19.01 8.48
CA ARG A 243 -10.16 -19.61 9.49
C ARG A 243 -11.60 -19.73 9.01
N PHE A 244 -12.07 -18.66 8.35
CA PHE A 244 -13.40 -18.67 7.76
C PHE A 244 -13.55 -19.77 6.71
N MET A 245 -12.63 -19.87 5.74
CA MET A 245 -12.72 -20.87 4.67
C MET A 245 -12.66 -22.30 5.20
N LYS A 246 -11.87 -22.58 6.25
CA LYS A 246 -11.87 -23.87 6.93
C LYS A 246 -13.21 -24.18 7.61
N ALA A 247 -13.77 -23.24 8.36
CA ALA A 247 -15.07 -23.41 8.99
C ALA A 247 -16.19 -23.61 7.96
N TYR A 248 -16.14 -22.83 6.86
CA TYR A 248 -17.10 -22.92 5.75
C TYR A 248 -17.08 -24.30 5.08
N ALA A 249 -15.90 -24.79 4.73
CA ALA A 249 -15.73 -26.14 4.14
C ALA A 249 -16.14 -27.25 5.11
N SER A 250 -15.78 -27.13 6.39
CA SER A 250 -16.13 -28.09 7.42
C SER A 250 -17.64 -28.19 7.66
N ALA A 251 -18.39 -27.10 7.45
CA ALA A 251 -19.85 -27.09 7.51
C ALA A 251 -20.51 -27.73 6.27
N GLY A 252 -19.74 -28.11 5.25
CA GLY A 252 -20.22 -28.79 4.05
C GLY A 252 -20.87 -27.88 3.02
N PHE A 253 -20.80 -26.56 3.16
CA PHE A 253 -21.31 -25.62 2.16
C PHE A 253 -20.60 -25.74 0.82
N LYS A 254 -21.34 -25.56 -0.27
CA LYS A 254 -20.85 -25.65 -1.66
C LYS A 254 -21.16 -24.39 -2.48
N PHE A 255 -21.75 -23.37 -1.88
CA PHE A 255 -21.97 -22.12 -2.59
C PHE A 255 -20.65 -21.46 -2.99
N PRO A 256 -20.59 -20.81 -4.15
CA PRO A 256 -19.43 -20.00 -4.52
C PRO A 256 -19.10 -18.97 -3.44
N VAL A 257 -17.82 -18.81 -3.15
CA VAL A 257 -17.34 -17.73 -2.26
C VAL A 257 -16.63 -16.68 -3.10
N VAL A 258 -17.04 -15.42 -2.92
CA VAL A 258 -16.37 -14.26 -3.49
C VAL A 258 -15.76 -13.40 -2.39
N THR A 259 -14.71 -12.62 -2.73
CA THR A 259 -13.98 -11.84 -1.75
C THR A 259 -13.40 -10.55 -2.35
N GLY A 260 -13.03 -9.63 -1.47
CA GLY A 260 -12.22 -8.47 -1.81
C GLY A 260 -10.71 -8.80 -1.86
N GLU A 261 -9.94 -7.75 -1.72
CA GLU A 261 -8.48 -7.76 -1.87
C GLU A 261 -7.76 -8.68 -0.88
N THR A 262 -8.25 -8.77 0.35
CA THR A 262 -7.57 -9.44 1.46
C THR A 262 -7.87 -10.93 1.54
N GLY A 263 -9.11 -11.35 1.25
CA GLY A 263 -9.51 -12.74 1.43
C GLY A 263 -8.90 -13.71 0.41
N GLY A 264 -8.51 -13.22 -0.75
CA GLY A 264 -7.78 -13.99 -1.76
C GLY A 264 -6.33 -13.53 -1.92
N ASP A 265 -5.70 -12.95 -0.88
CA ASP A 265 -4.33 -12.44 -0.97
C ASP A 265 -3.33 -13.55 -1.36
N ASP A 266 -2.45 -13.24 -2.32
CA ASP A 266 -1.43 -14.16 -2.84
C ASP A 266 -0.51 -14.68 -1.72
N ALA A 267 -0.20 -13.86 -0.71
CA ALA A 267 0.60 -14.27 0.45
C ALA A 267 -0.06 -15.38 1.30
N LEU A 268 -1.37 -15.58 1.20
CA LEU A 268 -2.09 -16.63 1.92
C LEU A 268 -2.10 -17.98 1.17
N LEU A 269 -1.74 -18.02 -0.12
CA LEU A 269 -1.83 -19.22 -0.96
C LEU A 269 -1.08 -20.44 -0.38
N LYS A 270 0.04 -20.19 0.30
CA LYS A 270 0.81 -21.25 0.97
C LYS A 270 0.06 -21.88 2.17
N SER A 271 -0.84 -21.12 2.79
CA SER A 271 -1.57 -21.51 4.00
C SER A 271 -2.99 -22.02 3.73
N TYR A 272 -3.51 -21.77 2.53
CA TYR A 272 -4.75 -22.35 2.05
C TYR A 272 -4.60 -23.82 1.68
N GLY A 273 -5.65 -24.60 1.94
CA GLY A 273 -5.84 -25.96 1.43
C GLY A 273 -6.84 -25.99 0.26
N GLU A 274 -7.39 -27.18 -0.02
CA GLU A 274 -8.37 -27.39 -1.08
C GLU A 274 -9.67 -26.58 -0.89
N GLU A 275 -9.95 -26.17 0.35
CA GLU A 275 -11.10 -25.33 0.68
C GLU A 275 -11.11 -23.98 -0.02
N ALA A 276 -9.96 -23.51 -0.49
CA ALA A 276 -9.87 -22.25 -1.22
C ALA A 276 -10.01 -22.40 -2.75
N ILE A 277 -10.02 -23.63 -3.27
CA ILE A 277 -10.17 -23.86 -4.71
C ILE A 277 -11.53 -23.33 -5.18
N GLY A 278 -11.51 -22.45 -6.17
CA GLY A 278 -12.71 -21.80 -6.70
C GLY A 278 -13.05 -20.47 -6.05
N LEU A 279 -12.35 -20.04 -4.97
CA LEU A 279 -12.51 -18.71 -4.40
C LEU A 279 -12.19 -17.65 -5.46
N VAL A 280 -13.11 -16.70 -5.68
CA VAL A 280 -12.96 -15.60 -6.64
C VAL A 280 -12.79 -14.30 -5.86
N GLY A 281 -11.74 -13.55 -6.15
CA GLY A 281 -11.46 -12.28 -5.48
C GLY A 281 -11.14 -11.16 -6.44
N CYS A 282 -11.35 -9.92 -5.98
CA CYS A 282 -10.92 -8.72 -6.70
C CYS A 282 -9.85 -7.97 -5.89
N CYS A 283 -8.75 -7.61 -6.55
CA CYS A 283 -7.61 -6.99 -5.89
C CYS A 283 -6.87 -6.03 -6.84
N PRO A 284 -6.29 -4.94 -6.32
CA PRO A 284 -5.45 -4.05 -7.13
C PRO A 284 -4.08 -4.63 -7.50
N TYR A 285 -3.74 -5.80 -6.98
CA TYR A 285 -2.50 -6.53 -7.29
C TYR A 285 -2.78 -8.02 -7.51
N THR A 286 -1.99 -8.66 -8.34
CA THR A 286 -1.95 -10.13 -8.48
C THR A 286 -0.54 -10.59 -8.86
N ILE A 287 -0.12 -11.68 -8.24
CA ILE A 287 1.14 -12.35 -8.58
C ILE A 287 1.16 -12.90 -10.01
N ASP A 288 0.00 -13.11 -10.62
CA ASP A 288 -0.18 -13.65 -11.99
C ASP A 288 0.11 -12.64 -13.11
N LEU A 289 0.40 -11.35 -12.79
CA LEU A 289 0.76 -10.36 -13.80
C LEU A 289 2.12 -10.66 -14.41
N GLU A 290 2.12 -10.97 -15.72
CA GLU A 290 3.33 -11.26 -16.50
C GLU A 290 3.93 -9.98 -17.10
N ILE A 291 4.21 -8.97 -16.24
CA ILE A 291 4.90 -7.73 -16.58
C ILE A 291 6.25 -7.68 -15.87
N GLU A 292 7.23 -7.00 -16.48
CA GLU A 292 8.60 -6.95 -15.98
C GLU A 292 8.69 -6.39 -14.56
N ALA A 293 7.97 -5.30 -14.28
CA ALA A 293 7.94 -4.70 -12.94
C ALA A 293 7.48 -5.68 -11.85
N ASN A 294 6.47 -6.50 -12.14
CA ASN A 294 5.99 -7.51 -11.20
C ASN A 294 7.00 -8.65 -11.02
N GLN A 295 7.61 -9.13 -12.10
CA GLN A 295 8.63 -10.19 -12.02
C GLN A 295 9.86 -9.71 -11.22
N ARG A 296 10.31 -8.48 -11.44
CA ARG A 296 11.39 -7.84 -10.67
C ARG A 296 11.06 -7.79 -9.18
N PHE A 297 9.86 -7.34 -8.83
CA PHE A 297 9.37 -7.26 -7.46
C PHE A 297 9.27 -8.65 -6.80
N ILE A 298 8.66 -9.65 -7.46
CA ILE A 298 8.55 -11.02 -6.94
C ILE A 298 9.94 -11.60 -6.66
N ASN A 299 10.86 -11.47 -7.61
CA ASN A 299 12.24 -11.95 -7.46
C ASN A 299 12.95 -11.25 -6.29
N GLY A 300 12.70 -9.95 -6.09
CA GLY A 300 13.19 -9.19 -4.94
C GLY A 300 12.68 -9.73 -3.61
N MET A 301 11.39 -10.03 -3.52
CA MET A 301 10.77 -10.61 -2.31
C MET A 301 11.32 -12.01 -2.01
N LEU A 302 11.40 -12.87 -3.02
CA LEU A 302 11.97 -14.22 -2.87
C LEU A 302 13.43 -14.18 -2.43
N LYS A 303 14.25 -13.32 -3.06
CA LYS A 303 15.67 -13.17 -2.72
C LYS A 303 15.88 -12.65 -1.30
N ASN A 304 15.08 -11.70 -0.84
CA ASN A 304 15.29 -11.00 0.41
C ASN A 304 14.63 -11.67 1.61
N PHE A 305 13.51 -12.39 1.40
CA PHE A 305 12.63 -12.85 2.48
C PHE A 305 12.14 -14.30 2.32
N GLU A 306 12.51 -14.98 1.21
CA GLU A 306 12.08 -16.35 0.90
C GLU A 306 10.55 -16.53 0.93
N THR A 307 9.82 -15.44 0.63
CA THR A 307 8.37 -15.41 0.64
C THR A 307 7.82 -14.80 -0.65
N ILE A 308 6.66 -15.27 -1.08
CA ILE A 308 5.94 -14.64 -2.17
C ILE A 308 5.23 -13.37 -1.68
N PRO A 309 5.17 -12.32 -2.51
CA PRO A 309 4.43 -11.12 -2.15
C PRO A 309 2.92 -11.33 -2.22
N GLY A 310 2.21 -10.72 -1.29
CA GLY A 310 0.81 -10.39 -1.41
C GLY A 310 0.62 -8.91 -1.73
N GLN A 311 -0.64 -8.47 -1.70
CA GLN A 311 -0.98 -7.08 -1.96
C GLN A 311 -0.31 -6.10 -0.99
N TYR A 312 -0.21 -6.45 0.29
CA TYR A 312 0.38 -5.56 1.29
C TYR A 312 1.83 -5.19 0.95
N ALA A 313 2.63 -6.18 0.54
CA ALA A 313 4.00 -5.92 0.10
C ALA A 313 4.05 -5.13 -1.21
N ALA A 314 3.23 -5.51 -2.20
CA ALA A 314 3.20 -4.86 -3.50
C ALA A 314 2.80 -3.38 -3.40
N LEU A 315 1.78 -3.06 -2.61
CA LEU A 315 1.28 -1.69 -2.48
C LEU A 315 2.24 -0.80 -1.70
N LEU A 316 2.98 -1.32 -0.71
CA LEU A 316 4.02 -0.54 -0.02
C LEU A 316 5.28 -0.36 -0.88
N TYR A 317 5.64 -1.34 -1.69
CA TYR A 317 6.67 -1.16 -2.72
C TYR A 317 6.27 -0.03 -3.69
N VAL A 318 5.01 -0.02 -4.16
CA VAL A 318 4.48 1.05 -5.02
C VAL A 318 4.47 2.41 -4.31
N ASN A 319 4.13 2.47 -3.02
CA ASN A 319 4.24 3.71 -2.25
C ASN A 319 5.67 4.28 -2.29
N CYS A 320 6.70 3.43 -2.20
CA CYS A 320 8.09 3.87 -2.36
C CYS A 320 8.37 4.39 -3.77
N GLN A 321 7.84 3.75 -4.83
CA GLN A 321 7.95 4.24 -6.20
C GLN A 321 7.29 5.62 -6.37
N VAL A 322 6.14 5.85 -5.75
CA VAL A 322 5.43 7.14 -5.77
C VAL A 322 6.27 8.22 -5.07
N VAL A 323 6.84 7.92 -3.90
CA VAL A 323 7.72 8.83 -3.16
C VAL A 323 8.98 9.15 -3.98
N ASP A 324 9.59 8.16 -4.60
CA ASP A 324 10.78 8.32 -5.45
C ASP A 324 10.50 9.23 -6.66
N ALA A 325 9.38 9.01 -7.34
CA ALA A 325 8.97 9.82 -8.47
C ALA A 325 8.70 11.29 -8.07
N ALA A 326 8.03 11.51 -6.93
CA ALA A 326 7.75 12.85 -6.41
C ALA A 326 9.04 13.58 -5.98
N LEU A 327 9.96 12.89 -5.31
CA LEU A 327 11.26 13.46 -4.94
C LEU A 327 12.09 13.83 -6.17
N LYS A 328 12.12 12.99 -7.20
CA LYS A 328 12.78 13.32 -8.47
C LYS A 328 12.18 14.57 -9.11
N ALA A 329 10.86 14.71 -9.09
CA ALA A 329 10.16 15.87 -9.64
C ALA A 329 10.43 17.18 -8.85
N THR A 330 10.71 17.07 -7.55
CA THR A 330 11.08 18.23 -6.71
C THR A 330 12.58 18.49 -6.63
N GLY A 331 13.41 17.73 -7.36
CA GLY A 331 14.88 17.83 -7.27
C GLY A 331 15.43 17.35 -5.91
N GLY A 332 14.75 16.45 -5.24
CA GLY A 332 15.11 15.92 -3.93
C GLY A 332 14.54 16.70 -2.73
N GLU A 333 13.74 17.75 -2.98
CA GLU A 333 13.20 18.60 -1.91
C GLU A 333 11.89 18.05 -1.34
N ALA A 334 11.83 17.92 0.00
CA ALA A 334 10.64 17.49 0.76
C ALA A 334 10.37 18.38 1.99
N ILE A 335 11.16 19.46 2.18
CA ILE A 335 11.04 20.36 3.34
C ILE A 335 9.72 21.12 3.26
N ASP A 336 9.41 21.69 2.09
CA ASP A 336 8.10 22.30 1.82
C ASP A 336 7.06 21.19 1.62
N LYS A 337 6.30 20.90 2.68
CA LYS A 337 5.32 19.80 2.69
C LYS A 337 4.18 20.00 1.70
N ASP A 338 3.75 21.24 1.46
CA ASP A 338 2.68 21.53 0.50
C ASP A 338 3.16 21.29 -0.95
N LYS A 339 4.38 21.72 -1.27
CA LYS A 339 5.02 21.47 -2.57
C LYS A 339 5.27 19.97 -2.79
N PHE A 340 5.73 19.27 -1.77
CA PHE A 340 5.98 17.82 -1.85
C PHE A 340 4.68 17.04 -2.02
N MET A 341 3.61 17.40 -1.29
CA MET A 341 2.27 16.81 -1.50
C MET A 341 1.74 17.07 -2.90
N ALA A 342 1.94 18.26 -3.46
CA ALA A 342 1.55 18.54 -4.85
C ALA A 342 2.30 17.63 -5.84
N ALA A 343 3.60 17.40 -5.63
CA ALA A 343 4.38 16.48 -6.45
C ALA A 343 3.90 15.02 -6.31
N LEU A 344 3.60 14.56 -5.09
CA LEU A 344 3.04 13.22 -4.84
C LEU A 344 1.72 13.00 -5.58
N LYS A 345 0.81 13.98 -5.54
CA LYS A 345 -0.50 13.93 -6.23
C LYS A 345 -0.39 13.92 -7.76
N ALA A 346 0.66 14.54 -8.29
CA ALA A 346 0.90 14.62 -9.73
C ALA A 346 1.56 13.34 -10.30
N VAL A 347 1.93 12.38 -9.48
CA VAL A 347 2.58 11.14 -9.92
C VAL A 347 1.64 10.33 -10.80
N ASN A 348 2.16 9.88 -11.93
CA ASN A 348 1.52 8.96 -12.87
C ASN A 348 2.56 7.90 -13.25
N LEU A 349 2.36 6.66 -12.82
CA LEU A 349 3.29 5.55 -13.04
C LEU A 349 2.67 4.50 -13.95
N THR A 350 3.47 3.98 -14.86
CA THR A 350 3.09 2.86 -15.75
C THR A 350 3.88 1.59 -15.43
N ASP A 351 5.09 1.71 -14.87
CA ASP A 351 5.99 0.59 -14.53
C ASP A 351 5.92 0.29 -13.02
N THR A 352 4.83 -0.34 -12.60
CA THR A 352 4.66 -0.81 -11.21
C THR A 352 4.24 -2.26 -11.15
N PRO A 353 4.48 -2.99 -10.05
CA PRO A 353 4.05 -4.39 -9.91
C PRO A 353 2.55 -4.60 -10.08
N ARG A 354 1.74 -3.55 -9.83
CA ARG A 354 0.28 -3.59 -9.98
C ARG A 354 -0.24 -3.08 -11.32
N GLY A 355 0.66 -2.74 -12.27
CA GLY A 355 0.31 -2.04 -13.50
C GLY A 355 0.18 -0.51 -13.32
N PRO A 356 -0.45 0.20 -14.26
CA PRO A 356 -0.50 1.66 -14.25
C PRO A 356 -1.36 2.21 -13.11
N LEU A 357 -0.96 3.39 -12.60
CA LEU A 357 -1.73 4.15 -11.62
C LEU A 357 -1.53 5.65 -11.77
N LYS A 358 -2.54 6.40 -11.38
CA LYS A 358 -2.55 7.85 -11.17
C LYS A 358 -3.49 8.18 -10.01
N PHE A 359 -3.60 9.45 -9.66
CA PHE A 359 -4.46 9.88 -8.55
C PHE A 359 -5.61 10.77 -9.03
N ASP A 360 -6.74 10.68 -8.35
CA ASP A 360 -7.84 11.62 -8.50
C ASP A 360 -7.58 12.91 -7.68
N HIS A 361 -8.47 13.89 -7.82
CA HIS A 361 -8.35 15.17 -7.11
C HIS A 361 -8.55 15.07 -5.59
N LEU A 362 -9.10 13.95 -5.11
CA LEU A 362 -9.27 13.64 -3.68
C LEU A 362 -8.13 12.78 -3.11
N ASN A 363 -7.03 12.64 -3.87
CA ASN A 363 -5.81 11.92 -3.47
C ASN A 363 -5.97 10.40 -3.37
N ASN A 364 -6.94 9.82 -4.07
CA ASN A 364 -7.08 8.37 -4.17
C ASN A 364 -6.61 7.85 -5.51
N VAL A 365 -6.16 6.59 -5.52
CA VAL A 365 -5.67 5.93 -6.73
C VAL A 365 -6.79 5.71 -7.75
N ILE A 366 -6.45 5.91 -9.02
CA ILE A 366 -7.13 5.36 -10.20
C ILE A 366 -6.16 4.36 -10.81
N GLY A 367 -6.56 3.09 -10.92
CA GLY A 367 -5.70 2.02 -11.40
C GLY A 367 -6.46 0.76 -11.76
N ASN A 368 -5.74 -0.29 -12.13
CA ASN A 368 -6.34 -1.55 -12.51
C ASN A 368 -6.71 -2.40 -11.30
N PHE A 369 -7.80 -3.17 -11.44
CA PHE A 369 -8.25 -4.18 -10.51
C PHE A 369 -8.45 -5.52 -11.24
N TYR A 370 -8.04 -6.58 -10.60
CA TYR A 370 -7.95 -7.92 -11.18
C TYR A 370 -8.90 -8.88 -10.49
N ILE A 371 -9.84 -9.46 -11.25
CA ILE A 371 -10.61 -10.61 -10.79
C ILE A 371 -9.72 -11.83 -10.91
N ARG A 372 -9.53 -12.52 -9.80
CA ARG A 372 -8.66 -13.68 -9.68
C ARG A 372 -9.45 -14.87 -9.17
N ARG A 373 -9.07 -16.07 -9.62
CA ARG A 373 -9.63 -17.33 -9.12
C ARG A 373 -8.52 -18.20 -8.59
N ILE A 374 -8.67 -18.71 -7.38
CA ILE A 374 -7.76 -19.70 -6.81
C ILE A 374 -8.01 -21.08 -7.44
N GLY A 375 -6.94 -21.69 -7.94
CA GLY A 375 -6.92 -23.02 -8.51
C GLY A 375 -5.55 -23.67 -8.37
N THR A 376 -5.38 -24.84 -8.98
CA THR A 376 -4.09 -25.57 -9.00
C THR A 376 -3.29 -25.30 -10.27
N GLU A 377 -3.96 -24.82 -11.31
CA GLU A 377 -3.35 -24.60 -12.62
C GLU A 377 -2.41 -23.38 -12.59
N GLY A 378 -1.24 -23.51 -13.20
CA GLY A 378 -0.27 -22.45 -13.35
C GLY A 378 0.52 -22.12 -12.07
N ALA A 379 0.42 -22.94 -11.02
CA ALA A 379 1.14 -22.73 -9.77
C ALA A 379 2.67 -22.66 -9.99
N LYS A 380 3.29 -21.63 -9.40
CA LYS A 380 4.72 -21.32 -9.51
C LYS A 380 5.33 -21.21 -8.09
N TYR A 381 6.65 -21.09 -8.02
CA TYR A 381 7.39 -20.82 -6.78
C TYR A 381 7.16 -21.86 -5.66
N GLY A 382 6.90 -23.12 -6.03
CA GLY A 382 6.66 -24.21 -5.07
C GLY A 382 5.29 -24.20 -4.39
N LEU A 383 4.38 -23.33 -4.82
CA LEU A 383 3.00 -23.30 -4.37
C LEU A 383 2.19 -24.46 -4.95
N LYS A 384 1.13 -24.88 -4.23
CA LYS A 384 0.13 -25.84 -4.73
C LYS A 384 -1.08 -25.15 -5.35
N LEU A 385 -1.34 -23.92 -4.92
CA LEU A 385 -2.46 -23.10 -5.37
C LEU A 385 -1.94 -21.84 -6.05
N TRP A 386 -2.74 -21.30 -6.95
CA TRP A 386 -2.43 -20.10 -7.72
C TRP A 386 -3.64 -19.22 -7.93
N ASN A 387 -3.46 -17.90 -7.82
CA ASN A 387 -4.47 -16.92 -8.19
C ASN A 387 -4.38 -16.63 -9.68
N LYS A 388 -5.19 -17.30 -10.48
CA LYS A 388 -5.26 -17.02 -11.92
C LYS A 388 -6.10 -15.77 -12.17
N THR A 389 -5.54 -14.79 -12.86
CA THR A 389 -6.27 -13.61 -13.32
C THR A 389 -7.23 -14.00 -14.44
N ILE A 390 -8.53 -13.73 -14.26
CA ILE A 390 -9.59 -14.10 -15.19
C ILE A 390 -10.27 -12.90 -15.85
N LYS A 391 -10.16 -11.71 -15.24
CA LYS A 391 -10.63 -10.44 -15.82
C LYS A 391 -9.87 -9.26 -15.22
N THR A 392 -9.65 -8.23 -16.01
CA THR A 392 -9.09 -6.95 -15.58
C THR A 392 -10.11 -5.85 -15.80
N TYR A 393 -10.33 -5.03 -14.76
CA TYR A 393 -11.02 -3.75 -14.86
C TYR A 393 -9.97 -2.66 -14.83
N GLU A 394 -9.91 -1.86 -15.89
CA GLU A 394 -8.89 -0.81 -16.03
C GLU A 394 -9.39 0.53 -15.49
N ASN A 395 -8.46 1.32 -14.94
CA ASN A 395 -8.72 2.70 -14.49
C ASN A 395 -9.90 2.82 -13.52
N VAL A 396 -10.05 1.87 -12.60
CA VAL A 396 -11.13 1.89 -11.61
C VAL A 396 -10.94 3.07 -10.67
N SER A 397 -11.97 3.92 -10.60
CA SER A 397 -12.10 5.03 -9.65
C SER A 397 -12.70 4.53 -8.34
N GLN A 398 -12.49 5.26 -7.24
CA GLN A 398 -13.18 5.01 -5.97
C GLN A 398 -14.70 5.20 -6.03
N PHE A 399 -15.20 5.80 -7.10
CA PHE A 399 -16.62 6.02 -7.35
C PHE A 399 -17.22 5.00 -8.32
N TRP A 400 -16.43 4.03 -8.78
CA TRP A 400 -16.84 3.02 -9.76
C TRP A 400 -17.37 3.67 -11.04
N THR A 401 -18.63 3.38 -11.39
CA THR A 401 -19.32 3.94 -12.56
C THR A 401 -20.30 5.05 -12.22
N TRP A 402 -20.42 5.41 -10.94
CA TRP A 402 -21.34 6.47 -10.51
C TRP A 402 -20.72 7.86 -10.68
N PRO A 403 -21.54 8.87 -11.00
CA PRO A 403 -21.10 10.26 -10.86
C PRO A 403 -20.69 10.56 -9.43
N GLU A 404 -19.56 11.26 -9.26
CA GLU A 404 -18.98 11.55 -7.94
C GLU A 404 -19.98 12.21 -6.99
N GLN A 405 -20.71 13.24 -7.47
CA GLN A 405 -21.69 13.97 -6.66
C GLN A 405 -22.82 13.06 -6.17
N GLU A 406 -23.27 12.15 -7.01
CA GLU A 406 -24.31 11.17 -6.65
C GLU A 406 -23.77 10.20 -5.59
N PHE A 407 -22.57 9.64 -5.81
CA PHE A 407 -21.94 8.75 -4.85
C PHE A 407 -21.73 9.42 -3.49
N LEU A 408 -21.23 10.64 -3.47
CA LEU A 408 -20.97 11.38 -2.22
C LEU A 408 -22.23 11.85 -1.51
N ALA A 409 -23.39 11.92 -2.18
CA ALA A 409 -24.67 12.24 -1.58
C ALA A 409 -25.26 11.08 -0.77
N HIS A 410 -24.84 9.83 -1.03
CA HIS A 410 -25.25 8.68 -0.23
C HIS A 410 -24.60 8.70 1.15
N PRO A 411 -25.23 8.10 2.18
CA PRO A 411 -24.62 7.92 3.49
C PRO A 411 -23.30 7.12 3.40
N VAL A 412 -22.45 7.32 4.40
CA VAL A 412 -21.25 6.50 4.60
C VAL A 412 -21.66 5.04 4.79
N TYR A 413 -20.92 4.14 4.19
CA TYR A 413 -21.11 2.71 4.43
C TYR A 413 -20.95 2.39 5.92
N SER A 414 -21.90 1.66 6.46
CA SER A 414 -21.96 1.30 7.87
C SER A 414 -22.52 -0.11 8.03
N ARG A 415 -22.59 -0.59 9.27
CA ARG A 415 -23.22 -1.86 9.59
C ARG A 415 -24.63 -1.98 8.99
N ASP A 416 -25.39 -0.89 9.02
CA ASP A 416 -26.79 -0.83 8.60
C ASP A 416 -27.00 -0.23 7.20
N TYR A 417 -25.98 0.38 6.60
CA TYR A 417 -26.07 0.99 5.29
C TYR A 417 -25.05 0.39 4.30
N PRO A 418 -25.46 0.04 3.05
CA PRO A 418 -26.84 0.04 2.51
C PRO A 418 -27.76 -0.92 3.25
N PRO A 419 -29.08 -0.63 3.38
CA PRO A 419 -30.00 -1.53 4.07
C PRO A 419 -30.22 -2.83 3.30
N LEU A 420 -30.66 -3.88 4.00
CA LEU A 420 -31.17 -5.08 3.34
C LEU A 420 -32.47 -4.74 2.58
N THR A 421 -32.55 -5.22 1.36
CA THR A 421 -33.75 -5.11 0.53
C THR A 421 -34.44 -6.48 0.46
N LYS A 422 -35.78 -6.47 0.24
CA LYS A 422 -36.47 -7.73 -0.02
C LYS A 422 -36.01 -8.30 -1.36
N CYS A 423 -35.62 -9.55 -1.37
CA CYS A 423 -35.25 -10.31 -2.55
C CYS A 423 -36.47 -10.86 -3.30
#